data_13aebef76014929b0f0651ab2fc082b8
#
_entry.id   13aebef76014929b0f0651ab2fc082b8
#
_cell.length_a   1.000
_cell.length_b   1.000
_cell.length_c   1.000
_cell.angle_alpha   90.00
_cell.angle_beta   90.00
_cell.angle_gamma   90.00
#
_symmetry.space_group_name_H-M   'P 1'
#
loop_
_entity.id
_entity.type
_entity.pdbx_description
1 polymer ?
#
loop_
_entity_poly.entity_id
_entity_poly.type
_entity_poly.pdbx_seq_one_letter_code
_entity_poly.pdbx_strand_id
1 'polypeptide(L)'
;MANYCNTSYVVEGSKEDLDNLYNTMYKLQNMEKPLVENGFGTTWLGCLITELGGNREDYYCKGEWGGLERHGDSVRFVTEYAWQPPFDTIGLLQEKFPSLAFYFIAEEPGCEVFKKNDKEGKYFPENYLLFHVLPDNRKGDGVRFQSKADVYRYLSEKTGQNISSDEELNVYQKNLRVKGGICYLYQYECMTI
;
A
#
# COMPACT_ATOMS: atom_id res chain seq x y z
N MET A 1 6.45 -17.55 7.84
CA MET A 1 6.35 -16.79 6.59
C MET A 1 6.10 -15.36 7.00
N ALA A 2 6.84 -14.39 6.49
CA ALA A 2 6.54 -13.00 6.80
C ALA A 2 5.28 -12.58 6.05
N ASN A 3 4.39 -11.83 6.72
CA ASN A 3 3.30 -11.15 6.06
C ASN A 3 3.86 -9.91 5.36
N TYR A 4 3.50 -9.70 4.12
CA TYR A 4 3.99 -8.57 3.35
C TYR A 4 2.93 -7.46 3.31
N CYS A 5 3.36 -6.27 3.72
CA CYS A 5 2.60 -5.04 3.56
C CYS A 5 2.85 -4.49 2.16
N ASN A 6 1.79 -4.41 1.37
CA ASN A 6 1.80 -3.77 0.07
C ASN A 6 1.49 -2.28 0.26
N THR A 7 2.40 -1.43 -0.21
CA THR A 7 2.22 0.02 -0.10
C THR A 7 2.38 0.65 -1.48
N SER A 8 1.36 1.39 -1.91
CA SER A 8 1.43 2.21 -3.12
C SER A 8 1.80 3.64 -2.76
N TYR A 9 2.73 4.21 -3.50
CA TYR A 9 3.21 5.58 -3.31
C TYR A 9 2.93 6.45 -4.53
N VAL A 10 2.57 7.70 -4.27
CA VAL A 10 2.66 8.82 -5.21
C VAL A 10 3.52 9.89 -4.56
N VAL A 11 4.55 10.34 -5.26
CA VAL A 11 5.53 11.30 -4.75
C VAL A 11 5.48 12.56 -5.60
N GLU A 12 5.34 13.71 -4.95
CA GLU A 12 5.40 15.04 -5.56
C GLU A 12 6.61 15.81 -5.02
N GLY A 13 7.02 16.85 -5.74
CA GLY A 13 8.09 17.74 -5.30
C GLY A 13 8.66 18.55 -6.44
N SER A 14 9.86 19.10 -6.23
CA SER A 14 10.58 19.78 -7.31
C SER A 14 10.92 18.82 -8.44
N LYS A 15 10.98 19.33 -9.67
CA LYS A 15 11.38 18.53 -10.83
C LYS A 15 12.74 17.86 -10.60
N GLU A 16 13.68 18.59 -9.99
CA GLU A 16 15.03 18.11 -9.72
C GLU A 16 15.03 16.91 -8.78
N ASP A 17 14.35 17.00 -7.63
CA ASP A 17 14.30 15.91 -6.64
C ASP A 17 13.53 14.71 -7.18
N LEU A 18 12.44 14.94 -7.93
CA LEU A 18 11.68 13.87 -8.58
C LEU A 18 12.53 13.13 -9.63
N ASP A 19 13.28 13.87 -10.45
CA ASP A 19 14.17 13.28 -11.47
C ASP A 19 15.32 12.53 -10.79
N ASN A 20 15.88 13.05 -9.70
CA ASN A 20 16.92 12.39 -8.92
C ASN A 20 16.43 11.09 -8.27
N LEU A 21 15.25 11.12 -7.63
CA LEU A 21 14.62 9.92 -7.07
C LEU A 21 14.39 8.87 -8.16
N TYR A 22 13.71 9.26 -9.23
CA TYR A 22 13.40 8.36 -10.34
C TYR A 22 14.66 7.75 -10.96
N ASN A 23 15.66 8.57 -11.30
CA ASN A 23 16.89 8.11 -11.92
C ASN A 23 17.70 7.18 -11.00
N THR A 24 17.72 7.44 -9.69
CA THR A 24 18.36 6.58 -8.70
C THR A 24 17.72 5.19 -8.67
N MET A 25 16.39 5.14 -8.55
CA MET A 25 15.65 3.89 -8.55
C MET A 25 15.73 3.17 -9.91
N TYR A 26 15.59 3.92 -11.02
CA TYR A 26 15.67 3.38 -12.37
C TYR A 26 17.07 2.79 -12.67
N LYS A 27 18.14 3.46 -12.25
CA LYS A 27 19.52 2.94 -12.35
C LYS A 27 19.63 1.59 -11.65
N LEU A 28 19.18 1.51 -10.39
CA LEU A 28 19.29 0.29 -9.59
C LEU A 28 18.50 -0.88 -10.20
N GLN A 29 17.26 -0.67 -10.59
CA GLN A 29 16.42 -1.75 -11.13
C GLN A 29 16.93 -2.33 -12.46
N ASN A 30 17.70 -1.55 -13.23
CA ASN A 30 18.27 -1.97 -14.52
C ASN A 30 19.73 -2.45 -14.43
N MET A 31 20.26 -2.64 -13.23
CA MET A 31 21.58 -3.25 -13.06
C MET A 31 21.54 -4.75 -13.41
N GLU A 32 22.60 -5.28 -13.99
CA GLU A 32 22.74 -6.73 -14.26
C GLU A 32 22.81 -7.55 -12.96
N LYS A 33 23.36 -6.96 -11.91
CA LYS A 33 23.48 -7.55 -10.57
C LYS A 33 23.10 -6.52 -9.52
N PRO A 34 22.52 -6.94 -8.38
CA PRO A 34 22.19 -6.02 -7.31
C PRO A 34 23.45 -5.31 -6.79
N LEU A 35 23.31 -4.02 -6.44
CA LEU A 35 24.38 -3.22 -5.86
C LEU A 35 25.01 -3.88 -4.62
N VAL A 36 24.18 -4.60 -3.88
CA VAL A 36 24.57 -5.40 -2.72
C VAL A 36 23.97 -6.78 -2.88
N GLU A 37 24.78 -7.83 -2.70
CA GLU A 37 24.31 -9.21 -2.76
C GLU A 37 23.20 -9.46 -1.73
N ASN A 38 22.07 -10.00 -2.18
CA ASN A 38 20.88 -10.22 -1.38
C ASN A 38 19.95 -11.27 -2.02
N GLY A 39 18.81 -11.59 -1.37
CA GLY A 39 17.83 -12.55 -1.89
C GLY A 39 16.65 -11.94 -2.64
N PHE A 40 16.57 -10.59 -2.77
CA PHE A 40 15.45 -9.87 -3.41
C PHE A 40 15.78 -9.34 -4.82
N GLY A 41 17.06 -9.25 -5.18
CA GLY A 41 17.48 -8.73 -6.47
C GLY A 41 17.85 -7.24 -6.45
N THR A 42 17.76 -6.60 -7.64
CA THR A 42 18.22 -5.22 -7.85
C THR A 42 17.30 -4.18 -7.20
N THR A 43 16.04 -4.53 -6.97
CA THR A 43 15.02 -3.66 -6.37
C THR A 43 14.89 -3.82 -4.84
N TRP A 44 15.84 -4.51 -4.21
CA TRP A 44 15.88 -4.59 -2.76
C TRP A 44 16.07 -3.20 -2.11
N LEU A 45 15.27 -2.85 -1.13
CA LEU A 45 15.35 -1.55 -0.43
C LEU A 45 16.74 -1.30 0.19
N GLY A 46 17.46 -2.35 0.58
CA GLY A 46 18.85 -2.23 1.03
C GLY A 46 19.82 -1.72 -0.06
N CYS A 47 19.54 -1.97 -1.35
CA CYS A 47 20.31 -1.39 -2.45
C CYS A 47 20.04 0.12 -2.56
N LEU A 48 18.76 0.54 -2.42
CA LEU A 48 18.38 1.94 -2.44
C LEU A 48 19.00 2.72 -1.28
N ILE A 49 18.93 2.18 -0.05
CA ILE A 49 19.54 2.78 1.14
C ILE A 49 21.05 2.95 0.95
N THR A 50 21.72 1.93 0.42
CA THR A 50 23.18 1.97 0.16
C THR A 50 23.54 3.02 -0.90
N GLU A 51 22.78 3.11 -2.00
CA GLU A 51 22.99 4.11 -3.06
C GLU A 51 22.83 5.53 -2.53
N LEU A 52 21.92 5.73 -1.60
CA LEU A 52 21.68 7.02 -0.93
C LEU A 52 22.71 7.33 0.18
N GLY A 53 23.67 6.44 0.44
CA GLY A 53 24.69 6.60 1.46
C GLY A 53 24.22 6.31 2.89
N GLY A 54 23.08 5.63 3.05
CA GLY A 54 22.61 5.14 4.34
C GLY A 54 23.37 3.86 4.76
N ASN A 55 23.53 3.67 6.07
CA ASN A 55 24.08 2.42 6.61
C ASN A 55 22.92 1.43 6.81
N ARG A 56 22.96 0.29 6.11
CA ARG A 56 21.89 -0.73 6.13
C ARG A 56 21.62 -1.34 7.50
N GLU A 57 22.58 -1.27 8.44
CA GLU A 57 22.38 -1.77 9.80
C GLU A 57 21.41 -0.93 10.61
N ASP A 58 21.19 0.33 10.19
CA ASP A 58 20.27 1.26 10.83
C ASP A 58 18.83 1.14 10.30
N TYR A 59 18.61 0.27 9.27
CA TYR A 59 17.33 0.12 8.58
C TYR A 59 16.87 -1.33 8.52
N TYR A 60 15.57 -1.53 8.68
CA TYR A 60 14.97 -2.86 8.55
C TYR A 60 14.70 -3.21 7.08
N CYS A 61 15.72 -3.69 6.35
CA CYS A 61 15.69 -3.88 4.90
C CYS A 61 15.00 -5.19 4.48
N LYS A 62 13.75 -5.44 4.87
CA LYS A 62 13.02 -6.67 4.50
C LYS A 62 11.91 -6.41 3.48
N GLY A 63 12.30 -5.95 2.31
CA GLY A 63 11.37 -5.71 1.22
C GLY A 63 12.03 -5.12 -0.01
N GLU A 64 11.22 -4.96 -1.02
CA GLU A 64 11.63 -4.46 -2.33
C GLU A 64 10.63 -3.43 -2.86
N TRP A 65 11.03 -2.71 -3.91
CA TRP A 65 10.10 -1.85 -4.66
C TRP A 65 9.85 -2.39 -6.06
N GLY A 66 8.75 -1.94 -6.68
CA GLY A 66 8.39 -2.24 -8.05
C GLY A 66 7.46 -1.19 -8.64
N GLY A 67 7.05 -1.38 -9.89
CA GLY A 67 6.09 -0.50 -10.54
C GLY A 67 6.54 0.96 -10.63
N LEU A 68 7.86 1.21 -10.79
CA LEU A 68 8.42 2.57 -10.89
C LEU A 68 7.98 3.26 -12.16
N GLU A 69 7.30 4.38 -12.02
CA GLU A 69 6.79 5.19 -13.12
C GLU A 69 7.04 6.68 -12.89
N ARG A 70 7.31 7.42 -13.96
CA ARG A 70 7.44 8.88 -13.96
C ARG A 70 6.25 9.49 -14.72
N HIS A 71 5.41 10.23 -14.02
CA HIS A 71 4.22 10.87 -14.58
C HIS A 71 4.26 12.38 -14.37
N GLY A 72 4.67 13.16 -15.38
CA GLY A 72 4.68 14.61 -15.29
C GLY A 72 5.32 15.12 -14.00
N ASP A 73 4.49 15.58 -13.07
CA ASP A 73 4.92 16.17 -11.78
C ASP A 73 4.94 15.18 -10.62
N SER A 74 4.93 13.86 -10.90
CA SER A 74 4.97 12.84 -9.84
C SER A 74 5.80 11.62 -10.22
N VAL A 75 6.29 10.91 -9.21
CA VAL A 75 6.84 9.55 -9.32
C VAL A 75 5.90 8.60 -8.60
N ARG A 76 5.67 7.42 -9.20
CA ARG A 76 4.86 6.36 -8.60
C ARG A 76 5.68 5.10 -8.46
N PHE A 77 5.49 4.39 -7.38
CA PHE A 77 6.06 3.05 -7.15
C PHE A 77 5.26 2.32 -6.08
N VAL A 78 5.52 1.04 -5.94
CA VAL A 78 4.96 0.19 -4.87
C VAL A 78 6.10 -0.40 -4.06
N THR A 79 5.83 -0.78 -2.81
CA THR A 79 6.74 -1.61 -2.02
C THR A 79 6.02 -2.83 -1.49
N GLU A 80 6.71 -3.97 -1.48
CA GLU A 80 6.37 -5.14 -0.70
C GLU A 80 7.35 -5.25 0.46
N TYR A 81 6.88 -5.06 1.69
CA TYR A 81 7.73 -4.95 2.87
C TYR A 81 7.15 -5.73 4.05
N ALA A 82 8.02 -6.35 4.85
CA ALA A 82 7.55 -7.19 5.95
C ALA A 82 6.82 -6.37 7.02
N TRP A 83 5.58 -6.76 7.33
CA TRP A 83 4.73 -6.35 8.45
C TRP A 83 4.11 -4.95 8.35
N GLN A 84 4.80 -3.95 7.84
CA GLN A 84 4.37 -2.54 7.80
C GLN A 84 5.03 -1.78 6.64
N PRO A 85 4.60 -0.56 6.30
CA PRO A 85 5.31 0.27 5.31
C PRO A 85 6.75 0.57 5.74
N PRO A 86 7.69 0.73 4.80
CA PRO A 86 9.11 1.02 5.06
C PRO A 86 9.34 2.50 5.44
N PHE A 87 8.77 2.95 6.56
CA PHE A 87 8.82 4.36 6.99
C PHE A 87 10.24 4.88 7.15
N ASP A 88 11.17 4.04 7.64
CA ASP A 88 12.57 4.40 7.81
C ASP A 88 13.22 4.76 6.46
N THR A 89 12.94 3.95 5.42
CA THR A 89 13.41 4.22 4.06
C THR A 89 12.80 5.50 3.49
N ILE A 90 11.51 5.75 3.74
CA ILE A 90 10.85 6.98 3.31
C ILE A 90 11.47 8.19 4.02
N GLY A 91 11.76 8.10 5.31
CA GLY A 91 12.46 9.14 6.07
C GLY A 91 13.84 9.48 5.46
N LEU A 92 14.62 8.47 5.07
CA LEU A 92 15.89 8.67 4.37
C LEU A 92 15.70 9.38 3.02
N LEU A 93 14.67 8.98 2.26
CA LEU A 93 14.36 9.63 0.97
C LEU A 93 13.99 11.12 1.16
N GLN A 94 13.22 11.44 2.18
CA GLN A 94 12.86 12.83 2.50
C GLN A 94 14.09 13.65 2.97
N GLU A 95 15.00 13.03 3.71
CA GLU A 95 16.26 13.68 4.09
C GLU A 95 17.14 13.99 2.87
N LYS A 96 17.25 13.05 1.91
CA LYS A 96 18.06 13.21 0.69
C LYS A 96 17.43 14.11 -0.35
N PHE A 97 16.11 14.16 -0.41
CA PHE A 97 15.31 14.91 -1.37
C PHE A 97 14.25 15.73 -0.63
N PRO A 98 14.63 16.86 -0.01
CA PRO A 98 13.78 17.57 0.96
C PRO A 98 12.50 18.16 0.39
N SER A 99 12.39 18.36 -0.93
CA SER A 99 11.16 18.86 -1.55
C SER A 99 10.10 17.77 -1.75
N LEU A 100 10.45 16.48 -1.54
CA LEU A 100 9.53 15.38 -1.83
C LEU A 100 8.47 15.22 -0.75
N ALA A 101 7.21 15.20 -1.19
CA ALA A 101 6.05 14.83 -0.41
C ALA A 101 5.57 13.43 -0.84
N PHE A 102 5.52 12.50 0.09
CA PHE A 102 5.11 11.12 -0.14
C PHE A 102 3.65 10.95 0.28
N TYR A 103 2.79 10.57 -0.66
CA TYR A 103 1.43 10.09 -0.41
C TYR A 103 1.41 8.58 -0.52
N PHE A 104 0.73 7.90 0.39
CA PHE A 104 0.67 6.44 0.36
C PHE A 104 -0.67 5.88 0.82
N ILE A 105 -0.92 4.64 0.37
CA ILE A 105 -1.91 3.72 0.91
C ILE A 105 -1.25 2.35 1.10
N ALA A 106 -1.44 1.76 2.28
CA ALA A 106 -0.77 0.52 2.71
C ALA A 106 -1.75 -0.51 3.24
N GLU A 107 -1.53 -1.77 2.89
CA GLU A 107 -2.37 -2.89 3.25
C GLU A 107 -1.55 -4.12 3.64
N GLU A 108 -1.79 -4.64 4.82
CA GLU A 108 -1.38 -5.98 5.28
C GLU A 108 -2.49 -6.58 6.13
N PRO A 109 -3.37 -7.41 5.54
CA PRO A 109 -4.56 -7.93 6.21
C PRO A 109 -4.28 -8.85 7.40
N GLY A 110 -3.17 -9.59 7.39
CA GLY A 110 -2.82 -10.54 8.46
C GLY A 110 -2.36 -9.85 9.76
N CYS A 111 -1.87 -8.61 9.66
CA CYS A 111 -1.50 -7.76 10.80
C CYS A 111 -2.49 -6.60 10.99
N GLU A 112 -3.60 -6.60 10.26
CA GLU A 112 -4.62 -5.54 10.30
C GLU A 112 -4.04 -4.14 10.01
N VAL A 113 -3.04 -4.06 9.11
CA VAL A 113 -2.45 -2.79 8.68
C VAL A 113 -3.24 -2.25 7.50
N PHE A 114 -4.02 -1.20 7.75
CA PHE A 114 -4.76 -0.43 6.73
C PHE A 114 -4.50 1.04 7.01
N LYS A 115 -3.52 1.62 6.29
CA LYS A 115 -2.99 2.96 6.58
C LYS A 115 -2.86 3.79 5.32
N LYS A 116 -3.07 5.09 5.46
CA LYS A 116 -2.78 6.08 4.42
C LYS A 116 -2.38 7.41 5.08
N ASN A 117 -1.77 8.33 4.32
CA ASN A 117 -1.54 9.70 4.77
C ASN A 117 -2.25 10.74 3.89
N ASP A 118 -2.86 10.33 2.80
CA ASP A 118 -3.62 11.21 1.90
C ASP A 118 -5.01 11.51 2.47
N LYS A 119 -5.05 12.43 3.43
CA LYS A 119 -6.29 12.81 4.14
C LYS A 119 -7.34 13.40 3.21
N GLU A 120 -6.90 14.22 2.26
CA GLU A 120 -7.80 14.90 1.32
C GLU A 120 -8.23 14.02 0.15
N GLY A 121 -7.63 12.82 0.01
CA GLY A 121 -7.97 11.89 -1.04
C GLY A 121 -7.55 12.32 -2.44
N LYS A 122 -6.44 13.07 -2.53
CA LYS A 122 -5.89 13.56 -3.80
C LYS A 122 -5.49 12.42 -4.74
N TYR A 123 -4.87 11.38 -4.20
CA TYR A 123 -4.39 10.20 -4.91
C TYR A 123 -5.04 8.92 -4.46
N PHE A 124 -5.40 8.84 -3.18
CA PHE A 124 -6.01 7.69 -2.53
C PHE A 124 -7.30 8.10 -1.83
N PRO A 125 -8.39 8.33 -2.61
CA PRO A 125 -9.66 8.80 -2.05
C PRO A 125 -10.38 7.75 -1.21
N GLU A 126 -9.96 6.48 -1.29
CA GLU A 126 -10.61 5.39 -0.59
C GLU A 126 -10.36 5.46 0.92
N ASN A 127 -11.42 5.21 1.70
CA ASN A 127 -11.37 5.16 3.16
C ASN A 127 -11.70 3.77 3.73
N TYR A 128 -12.18 2.86 2.88
CA TYR A 128 -12.60 1.51 3.28
C TYR A 128 -12.11 0.46 2.31
N LEU A 129 -11.76 -0.71 2.85
CA LEU A 129 -11.47 -1.93 2.10
C LEU A 129 -12.43 -3.02 2.53
N LEU A 130 -13.16 -3.60 1.58
CA LEU A 130 -14.06 -4.71 1.79
C LEU A 130 -13.46 -5.99 1.23
N PHE A 131 -13.28 -7.00 2.07
CA PHE A 131 -13.06 -8.37 1.65
C PHE A 131 -14.38 -9.13 1.67
N HIS A 132 -14.81 -9.63 0.52
CA HIS A 132 -16.07 -10.33 0.39
C HIS A 132 -15.91 -11.62 -0.41
N VAL A 133 -16.13 -12.76 0.24
CA VAL A 133 -16.02 -14.10 -0.33
C VAL A 133 -17.30 -14.86 -0.09
N LEU A 134 -17.98 -15.25 -1.16
CA LEU A 134 -19.15 -16.12 -1.05
C LEU A 134 -18.73 -17.58 -0.80
N PRO A 135 -19.58 -18.41 -0.14
CA PRO A 135 -19.26 -19.78 0.23
C PRO A 135 -18.79 -20.65 -0.95
N ASP A 136 -19.36 -20.41 -2.12
CA ASP A 136 -19.07 -21.18 -3.35
C ASP A 136 -17.91 -20.61 -4.18
N ASN A 137 -17.37 -19.45 -3.76
CA ASN A 137 -16.30 -18.77 -4.47
C ASN A 137 -15.05 -18.69 -3.60
N ARG A 138 -14.01 -19.45 -3.94
CA ARG A 138 -12.73 -19.46 -3.20
C ARG A 138 -11.82 -18.26 -3.49
N LYS A 139 -12.17 -17.40 -4.45
CA LYS A 139 -11.42 -16.19 -4.78
C LYS A 139 -12.18 -15.00 -4.19
N GLY A 140 -11.67 -14.43 -3.11
CA GLY A 140 -12.11 -13.17 -2.58
C GLY A 140 -11.27 -12.04 -3.15
N ASP A 141 -11.94 -10.98 -3.58
CA ASP A 141 -11.27 -9.75 -3.99
C ASP A 141 -11.46 -8.69 -2.91
N GLY A 142 -10.39 -7.97 -2.60
CA GLY A 142 -10.48 -6.73 -1.83
C GLY A 142 -10.98 -5.61 -2.73
N VAL A 143 -12.07 -4.95 -2.35
CA VAL A 143 -12.62 -3.81 -3.09
C VAL A 143 -12.55 -2.56 -2.21
N ARG A 144 -11.97 -1.49 -2.76
CA ARG A 144 -11.80 -0.22 -2.06
C ARG A 144 -12.98 0.71 -2.32
N PHE A 145 -13.38 1.48 -1.29
CA PHE A 145 -14.52 2.41 -1.34
C PHE A 145 -14.18 3.73 -0.65
N GLN A 146 -14.77 4.82 -1.16
CA GLN A 146 -14.62 6.14 -0.55
C GLN A 146 -15.48 6.30 0.70
N SER A 147 -16.67 5.69 0.72
CA SER A 147 -17.62 5.82 1.82
C SER A 147 -18.25 4.49 2.22
N LYS A 148 -18.79 4.41 3.45
CA LYS A 148 -19.61 3.28 3.89
C LYS A 148 -20.89 3.13 3.05
N ALA A 149 -21.46 4.23 2.59
CA ALA A 149 -22.66 4.20 1.73
C ALA A 149 -22.38 3.46 0.41
N ASP A 150 -21.17 3.62 -0.14
CA ASP A 150 -20.76 2.89 -1.34
C ASP A 150 -20.60 1.38 -1.06
N VAL A 151 -20.06 1.02 0.12
CA VAL A 151 -19.97 -0.38 0.57
C VAL A 151 -21.36 -1.01 0.68
N TYR A 152 -22.30 -0.31 1.31
CA TYR A 152 -23.65 -0.82 1.49
C TYR A 152 -24.35 -1.02 0.15
N ARG A 153 -24.26 -0.03 -0.75
CA ARG A 153 -24.81 -0.12 -2.12
C ARG A 153 -24.23 -1.31 -2.86
N TYR A 154 -22.91 -1.46 -2.86
CA TYR A 154 -22.22 -2.58 -3.51
C TYR A 154 -22.69 -3.93 -2.97
N LEU A 155 -22.76 -4.09 -1.64
CA LEU A 155 -23.22 -5.33 -1.02
C LEU A 155 -24.70 -5.61 -1.33
N SER A 156 -25.56 -4.59 -1.30
CA SER A 156 -26.99 -4.73 -1.62
C SER A 156 -27.19 -5.20 -3.06
N GLU A 157 -26.49 -4.60 -4.01
CA GLU A 157 -26.53 -4.99 -5.43
C GLU A 157 -25.96 -6.41 -5.65
N LYS A 158 -24.85 -6.74 -4.99
CA LYS A 158 -24.18 -8.03 -5.13
C LYS A 158 -24.96 -9.19 -4.53
N THR A 159 -25.71 -8.95 -3.46
CA THR A 159 -26.37 -10.00 -2.66
C THR A 159 -27.90 -10.03 -2.81
N GLY A 160 -28.49 -8.99 -3.36
CA GLY A 160 -29.94 -8.81 -3.41
C GLY A 160 -30.59 -8.53 -2.04
N GLN A 161 -29.78 -8.26 -0.99
CA GLN A 161 -30.27 -7.94 0.35
C GLN A 161 -30.20 -6.43 0.57
N ASN A 162 -31.14 -5.89 1.34
CA ASN A 162 -31.08 -4.48 1.72
C ASN A 162 -30.04 -4.32 2.85
N ILE A 163 -28.93 -3.64 2.57
CA ILE A 163 -27.87 -3.30 3.53
C ILE A 163 -27.64 -1.80 3.43
N SER A 164 -28.02 -1.07 4.48
CA SER A 164 -28.02 0.41 4.51
C SER A 164 -27.43 0.97 5.81
N SER A 165 -27.07 0.10 6.77
CA SER A 165 -26.51 0.48 8.07
C SER A 165 -25.43 -0.50 8.55
N ASP A 166 -24.67 -0.08 9.58
CA ASP A 166 -23.67 -0.95 10.23
C ASP A 166 -24.34 -2.15 10.90
N GLU A 167 -25.55 -2.00 11.43
CA GLU A 167 -26.32 -3.07 12.05
C GLU A 167 -26.68 -4.15 11.02
N GLU A 168 -27.20 -3.74 9.86
CA GLU A 168 -27.56 -4.66 8.78
C GLU A 168 -26.31 -5.34 8.19
N LEU A 169 -25.20 -4.60 8.05
CA LEU A 169 -23.91 -5.17 7.64
C LEU A 169 -23.44 -6.23 8.65
N ASN A 170 -23.49 -5.95 9.94
CA ASN A 170 -23.11 -6.90 10.99
C ASN A 170 -23.96 -8.18 10.97
N VAL A 171 -25.26 -8.05 10.74
CA VAL A 171 -26.17 -9.20 10.59
C VAL A 171 -25.79 -10.02 9.35
N TYR A 172 -25.54 -9.34 8.23
CA TYR A 172 -25.10 -9.98 7.01
C TYR A 172 -23.79 -10.75 7.20
N GLN A 173 -22.76 -10.12 7.80
CA GLN A 173 -21.46 -10.75 8.08
C GLN A 173 -21.59 -12.01 8.91
N LYS A 174 -22.38 -11.98 9.99
CA LYS A 174 -22.64 -13.16 10.84
C LYS A 174 -23.30 -14.30 10.05
N ASN A 175 -24.34 -13.98 9.28
CA ASN A 175 -25.07 -14.95 8.48
C ASN A 175 -24.20 -15.57 7.38
N LEU A 176 -23.36 -14.76 6.74
CA LEU A 176 -22.43 -15.22 5.69
C LEU A 176 -21.38 -16.16 6.29
N ARG A 177 -20.82 -15.82 7.45
CA ARG A 177 -19.83 -16.65 8.16
C ARG A 177 -20.37 -18.03 8.53
N VAL A 178 -21.62 -18.12 8.98
CA VAL A 178 -22.29 -19.42 9.28
C VAL A 178 -22.36 -20.30 8.02
N LYS A 179 -22.48 -19.70 6.84
CA LYS A 179 -22.52 -20.38 5.53
C LYS A 179 -21.13 -20.69 4.97
N GLY A 180 -20.06 -20.33 5.68
CA GLY A 180 -18.67 -20.53 5.25
C GLY A 180 -18.13 -19.45 4.32
N GLY A 181 -18.80 -18.31 4.20
CA GLY A 181 -18.29 -17.13 3.49
C GLY A 181 -17.54 -16.16 4.41
N ILE A 182 -16.95 -15.13 3.83
CA ILE A 182 -16.18 -14.10 4.50
C ILE A 182 -16.65 -12.72 4.04
N CYS A 183 -16.84 -11.81 5.02
CA CYS A 183 -17.08 -10.40 4.75
C CYS A 183 -16.45 -9.59 5.88
N TYR A 184 -15.34 -8.89 5.56
CA TYR A 184 -14.66 -7.98 6.49
C TYR A 184 -14.59 -6.60 5.87
N LEU A 185 -14.95 -5.59 6.66
CA LEU A 185 -14.82 -4.18 6.29
C LEU A 185 -13.73 -3.56 7.17
N TYR A 186 -12.68 -3.07 6.55
CA TYR A 186 -11.60 -2.33 7.19
C TYR A 186 -11.70 -0.86 6.83
N GLN A 187 -11.35 -0.01 7.78
CA GLN A 187 -11.22 1.43 7.57
C GLN A 187 -9.75 1.80 7.58
N TYR A 188 -9.30 2.60 6.59
CA TYR A 188 -7.94 3.10 6.59
C TYR A 188 -7.75 4.14 7.70
N GLU A 189 -6.71 3.92 8.51
CA GLU A 189 -6.19 4.89 9.46
C GLU A 189 -5.41 5.98 8.71
N CYS A 190 -5.76 7.25 8.92
CA CYS A 190 -5.02 8.36 8.33
C CYS A 190 -3.88 8.76 9.27
N MET A 191 -2.65 8.63 8.79
CA MET A 191 -1.42 8.97 9.51
C MET A 191 -0.85 10.30 9.04
N THR A 192 -0.01 10.90 9.89
CA THR A 192 0.93 11.97 9.51
C THR A 192 2.33 11.36 9.46
N ILE A 193 3.07 11.53 8.35
CA ILE A 193 4.48 11.20 8.23
C ILE A 193 5.27 12.51 8.23
#